data_1b82ba94bf64019ddcea1910a8fc8ae2
#
_entry.id   1b82ba94bf64019ddcea1910a8fc8ae2
#
_cell.length_a   1.000
_cell.length_b   1.000
_cell.length_c   1.000
_cell.angle_alpha   90.00
_cell.angle_beta   90.00
_cell.angle_gamma   90.00
#
_symmetry.space_group_name_H-M   'P 1'
#
loop_
_entity.id
_entity.type
_entity.pdbx_description
1 polymer ?
#
loop_
_entity_poly.entity_id
_entity_poly.type
_entity_poly.pdbx_seq_one_letter_code
_entity_poly.pdbx_strand_id
1 'polypeptide(L)'
;MGLILAAALLQAFLFLLFKVFDKRRIPLMPSIAVNYVIAAALGTAYAQPWKAADLAGLWWPSLAIGILFVGVFFLTGRTAQRAGVAASTVASKMSLVLTVLFAVVMYHEEPGITGWSGLAFAVVGVLLGASTKSAPGQRIEWKLPFVLFIGTAAIDISINAVQRFLLVPDTEAVFPTLALAVAGMLSMAMVIGGEGARSFNIPAVWIGGALLGVFNYGTLLFVVRALAQSGLPASRVFPLISIGVILIGTLGSVVLFRETVNTLQRIGIGFAVIALLLLYTSKG
;
A
#
# COMPACT_ATOMS: atom_id res chain seq x y z
N MET A 1 19.28 -5.28 5.62
CA MET A 1 18.18 -5.29 6.61
C MET A 1 17.68 -3.91 6.99
N GLY A 2 18.55 -2.90 7.22
CA GLY A 2 18.10 -1.53 7.57
C GLY A 2 17.13 -0.89 6.57
N LEU A 3 17.36 -1.07 5.26
CA LEU A 3 16.48 -0.55 4.21
C LEU A 3 15.08 -1.17 4.23
N ILE A 4 15.00 -2.48 4.49
CA ILE A 4 13.73 -3.21 4.64
C ILE A 4 12.95 -2.68 5.84
N LEU A 5 13.62 -2.50 6.97
CA LEU A 5 13.00 -1.93 8.17
C LEU A 5 12.55 -0.48 7.95
N ALA A 6 13.36 0.34 7.28
CA ALA A 6 12.99 1.71 6.94
C ALA A 6 11.75 1.77 6.04
N ALA A 7 11.68 0.92 5.01
CA ALA A 7 10.51 0.80 4.15
C ALA A 7 9.26 0.41 4.96
N ALA A 8 9.39 -0.60 5.83
CA ALA A 8 8.28 -1.07 6.67
C ALA A 8 7.81 0.01 7.67
N LEU A 9 8.74 0.72 8.30
CA LEU A 9 8.44 1.83 9.21
C LEU A 9 7.67 2.95 8.49
N LEU A 10 8.19 3.46 7.37
CA LEU A 10 7.55 4.55 6.63
C LEU A 10 6.15 4.14 6.16
N GLN A 11 6.01 2.90 5.66
CA GLN A 11 4.72 2.41 5.22
C GLN A 11 3.74 2.21 6.38
N ALA A 12 4.19 1.73 7.53
CA ALA A 12 3.34 1.63 8.72
C ALA A 12 2.88 3.02 9.19
N PHE A 13 3.75 4.03 9.14
CA PHE A 13 3.38 5.41 9.46
C PHE A 13 2.30 5.97 8.54
N LEU A 14 2.23 5.60 7.26
CA LEU A 14 1.13 5.99 6.39
C LEU A 14 -0.23 5.55 6.96
N PHE A 15 -0.34 4.29 7.38
CA PHE A 15 -1.57 3.77 7.97
C PHE A 15 -1.92 4.47 9.29
N LEU A 16 -0.92 4.77 10.12
CA LEU A 16 -1.12 5.50 11.38
C LEU A 16 -1.55 6.95 11.13
N LEU A 17 -0.99 7.62 10.11
CA LEU A 17 -1.40 8.98 9.74
C LEU A 17 -2.88 9.05 9.31
N PHE A 18 -3.39 8.06 8.60
CA PHE A 18 -4.81 8.03 8.27
C PHE A 18 -5.70 8.00 9.52
N LYS A 19 -5.25 7.34 10.58
CA LYS A 19 -5.96 7.35 11.87
C LYS A 19 -5.84 8.69 12.60
N VAL A 20 -4.70 9.37 12.48
CA VAL A 20 -4.54 10.75 12.97
C VAL A 20 -5.53 11.68 12.26
N PHE A 21 -5.70 11.53 10.93
CA PHE A 21 -6.65 12.33 10.17
C PHE A 21 -8.09 12.17 10.68
N ASP A 22 -8.49 10.93 10.96
CA ASP A 22 -9.80 10.64 11.57
C ASP A 22 -9.97 11.37 12.92
N LYS A 23 -9.01 11.17 13.84
CA LYS A 23 -9.05 11.79 15.17
C LYS A 23 -9.01 13.32 15.13
N ARG A 24 -8.27 13.91 14.20
CA ARG A 24 -8.12 15.36 14.03
C ARG A 24 -9.15 15.96 13.06
N ARG A 25 -10.05 15.14 12.51
CA ARG A 25 -11.06 15.54 11.52
C ARG A 25 -10.43 16.24 10.30
N ILE A 26 -9.23 15.78 9.89
CA ILE A 26 -8.55 16.29 8.69
C ILE A 26 -9.22 15.66 7.47
N PRO A 27 -9.65 16.46 6.47
CA PRO A 27 -10.29 15.97 5.27
C PRO A 27 -9.37 15.01 4.50
N LEU A 28 -9.83 13.77 4.27
CA LEU A 28 -9.01 12.69 3.72
C LEU A 28 -8.62 12.96 2.25
N MET A 29 -9.61 13.22 1.39
CA MET A 29 -9.37 13.35 -0.05
C MET A 29 -8.47 14.54 -0.42
N PRO A 30 -8.65 15.74 0.13
CA PRO A 30 -7.72 16.84 -0.09
C PRO A 30 -6.29 16.54 0.37
N SER A 31 -6.12 15.87 1.51
CA SER A 31 -4.80 15.47 1.98
C SER A 31 -4.15 14.41 1.08
N ILE A 32 -4.94 13.51 0.49
CA ILE A 32 -4.46 12.56 -0.51
C ILE A 32 -4.02 13.28 -1.79
N ALA A 33 -4.74 14.31 -2.21
CA ALA A 33 -4.33 15.10 -3.37
C ALA A 33 -2.98 15.78 -3.14
N VAL A 34 -2.79 16.43 -1.98
CA VAL A 34 -1.50 17.02 -1.60
C VAL A 34 -0.40 15.95 -1.50
N ASN A 35 -0.69 14.78 -0.93
CA ASN A 35 0.25 13.65 -0.88
C ASN A 35 0.79 13.29 -2.25
N TYR A 36 -0.07 13.11 -3.24
CA TYR A 36 0.39 12.71 -4.57
C TYR A 36 1.17 13.81 -5.29
N VAL A 37 0.80 15.08 -5.10
CA VAL A 37 1.57 16.22 -5.65
C VAL A 37 2.98 16.23 -5.06
N ILE A 38 3.11 16.10 -3.74
CA ILE A 38 4.42 16.07 -3.06
C ILE A 38 5.22 14.82 -3.47
N ALA A 39 4.59 13.65 -3.50
CA ALA A 39 5.25 12.41 -3.90
C ALA A 39 5.73 12.47 -5.36
N ALA A 40 4.91 13.02 -6.27
CA ALA A 40 5.30 13.24 -7.66
C ALA A 40 6.45 14.24 -7.79
N ALA A 41 6.44 15.33 -7.04
CA ALA A 41 7.52 16.32 -7.04
C ALA A 41 8.85 15.71 -6.58
N LEU A 42 8.82 14.94 -5.48
CA LEU A 42 10.00 14.21 -4.99
C LEU A 42 10.48 13.16 -6.01
N GLY A 43 9.53 12.42 -6.61
CA GLY A 43 9.82 11.45 -7.65
C GLY A 43 10.45 12.10 -8.89
N THR A 44 9.91 13.22 -9.33
CA THR A 44 10.42 13.98 -10.49
C THR A 44 11.84 14.50 -10.21
N ALA A 45 12.09 15.01 -9.02
CA ALA A 45 13.42 15.46 -8.62
C ALA A 45 14.45 14.32 -8.60
N TYR A 46 14.03 13.11 -8.19
CA TYR A 46 14.91 11.94 -8.12
C TYR A 46 15.07 11.23 -9.48
N ALA A 47 13.98 10.88 -10.15
CA ALA A 47 14.00 10.08 -11.37
C ALA A 47 14.34 10.88 -12.63
N GLN A 48 14.19 12.21 -12.59
CA GLN A 48 14.50 13.13 -13.71
C GLN A 48 13.90 12.64 -15.04
N PRO A 49 12.57 12.53 -15.17
CA PRO A 49 11.91 11.90 -16.34
C PRO A 49 12.32 12.47 -17.70
N TRP A 50 12.75 13.72 -17.73
CA TRP A 50 13.22 14.41 -18.95
C TRP A 50 14.54 13.85 -19.51
N LYS A 51 15.23 12.98 -18.76
CA LYS A 51 16.46 12.31 -19.22
C LYS A 51 16.20 10.93 -19.82
N ALA A 52 15.00 10.37 -19.64
CA ALA A 52 14.63 9.08 -20.18
C ALA A 52 14.45 9.16 -21.71
N ALA A 53 15.03 8.21 -22.44
CA ALA A 53 15.06 8.24 -23.88
C ALA A 53 13.68 8.01 -24.54
N ASP A 54 12.84 7.16 -23.96
CA ASP A 54 11.50 6.87 -24.47
C ASP A 54 10.48 6.72 -23.33
N LEU A 55 9.46 7.56 -23.36
CA LEU A 55 8.33 7.53 -22.43
C LEU A 55 7.02 7.10 -23.09
N ALA A 56 7.01 6.92 -24.43
CA ALA A 56 5.77 6.72 -25.18
C ALA A 56 4.98 5.49 -24.71
N GLY A 57 5.68 4.38 -24.42
CA GLY A 57 5.06 3.14 -23.94
C GLY A 57 4.55 3.19 -22.50
N LEU A 58 4.92 4.22 -21.71
CA LEU A 58 4.61 4.29 -20.27
C LEU A 58 3.33 5.08 -19.95
N TRP A 59 2.78 5.82 -20.91
CA TRP A 59 1.60 6.67 -20.65
C TRP A 59 0.37 5.91 -20.20
N TRP A 60 -0.02 4.87 -20.95
CA TRP A 60 -1.19 4.07 -20.61
C TRP A 60 -1.08 3.32 -19.29
N PRO A 61 0.04 2.62 -19.01
CA PRO A 61 0.24 2.00 -17.71
C PRO A 61 0.24 3.01 -16.57
N SER A 62 0.88 4.17 -16.75
CA SER A 62 0.92 5.23 -15.73
C SER A 62 -0.48 5.81 -15.46
N LEU A 63 -1.29 5.99 -16.51
CA LEU A 63 -2.67 6.45 -16.38
C LEU A 63 -3.52 5.44 -15.61
N ALA A 64 -3.47 4.17 -16.02
CA ALA A 64 -4.25 3.11 -15.38
C ALA A 64 -3.88 2.94 -13.89
N ILE A 65 -2.57 2.87 -13.59
CA ILE A 65 -2.09 2.73 -12.22
C ILE A 65 -2.32 4.00 -11.40
N GLY A 66 -2.20 5.17 -12.00
CA GLY A 66 -2.53 6.44 -11.33
C GLY A 66 -3.99 6.51 -10.87
N ILE A 67 -4.93 6.04 -11.69
CA ILE A 67 -6.35 5.91 -11.31
C ILE A 67 -6.51 4.93 -10.13
N LEU A 68 -5.89 3.76 -10.22
CA LEU A 68 -5.92 2.76 -9.16
C LEU A 68 -5.32 3.31 -7.85
N PHE A 69 -4.21 4.06 -7.93
CA PHE A 69 -3.58 4.67 -6.77
C PHE A 69 -4.55 5.59 -6.02
N VAL A 70 -5.26 6.48 -6.71
CA VAL A 70 -6.23 7.39 -6.06
C VAL A 70 -7.31 6.61 -5.34
N GLY A 71 -7.93 5.63 -6.02
CA GLY A 71 -9.00 4.82 -5.45
C GLY A 71 -8.53 3.98 -4.26
N VAL A 72 -7.45 3.24 -4.43
CA VAL A 72 -6.94 2.32 -3.40
C VAL A 72 -6.38 3.09 -2.19
N PHE A 73 -5.70 4.22 -2.39
CA PHE A 73 -5.19 5.02 -1.29
C PHE A 73 -6.33 5.65 -0.48
N PHE A 74 -7.39 6.11 -1.15
CA PHE A 74 -8.60 6.54 -0.48
C PHE A 74 -9.26 5.41 0.31
N LEU A 75 -9.37 4.20 -0.28
CA LEU A 75 -9.87 3.01 0.42
C LEU A 75 -9.00 2.64 1.62
N THR A 76 -7.67 2.73 1.49
CA THR A 76 -6.73 2.50 2.59
C THR A 76 -7.01 3.43 3.77
N GLY A 77 -7.13 4.72 3.49
CA GLY A 77 -7.46 5.72 4.50
C GLY A 77 -8.82 5.47 5.15
N ARG A 78 -9.87 5.22 4.35
CA ARG A 78 -11.21 4.91 4.87
C ARG A 78 -11.24 3.62 5.67
N THR A 79 -10.51 2.59 5.24
CA THR A 79 -10.42 1.33 5.99
C THR A 79 -9.71 1.54 7.32
N ALA A 80 -8.59 2.28 7.33
CA ALA A 80 -7.87 2.59 8.56
C ALA A 80 -8.73 3.42 9.55
N GLN A 81 -9.55 4.34 9.03
CA GLN A 81 -10.45 5.15 9.84
C GLN A 81 -11.61 4.35 10.42
N ARG A 82 -12.27 3.51 9.61
CA ARG A 82 -13.51 2.81 9.99
C ARG A 82 -13.29 1.42 10.58
N ALA A 83 -12.41 0.63 9.98
CA ALA A 83 -12.13 -0.74 10.38
C ALA A 83 -10.89 -0.87 11.29
N GLY A 84 -10.12 0.20 11.44
CA GLY A 84 -8.88 0.24 12.22
C GLY A 84 -7.63 -0.02 11.39
N VAL A 85 -6.50 0.41 11.95
CA VAL A 85 -5.18 0.29 11.28
C VAL A 85 -4.80 -1.17 11.08
N ALA A 86 -5.03 -2.03 12.08
CA ALA A 86 -4.72 -3.47 11.97
C ALA A 86 -5.45 -4.14 10.81
N ALA A 87 -6.77 -3.90 10.66
CA ALA A 87 -7.54 -4.47 9.55
C ALA A 87 -7.08 -3.92 8.18
N SER A 88 -6.76 -2.63 8.11
CA SER A 88 -6.28 -2.00 6.89
C SER A 88 -4.90 -2.54 6.46
N THR A 89 -3.97 -2.70 7.41
CA THR A 89 -2.62 -3.23 7.12
C THR A 89 -2.68 -4.69 6.69
N VAL A 90 -3.46 -5.54 7.38
CA VAL A 90 -3.62 -6.95 7.01
C VAL A 90 -4.24 -7.06 5.61
N ALA A 91 -5.35 -6.36 5.35
CA ALA A 91 -6.01 -6.42 4.06
C ALA A 91 -5.08 -5.98 2.92
N SER A 92 -4.38 -4.86 3.09
CA SER A 92 -3.44 -4.37 2.07
C SER A 92 -2.23 -5.29 1.88
N LYS A 93 -1.67 -5.88 2.93
CA LYS A 93 -0.47 -6.71 2.80
C LYS A 93 -0.74 -8.14 2.35
N MET A 94 -1.93 -8.63 2.63
CA MET A 94 -2.34 -9.94 2.16
C MET A 94 -2.75 -9.94 0.66
N SER A 95 -2.87 -8.78 0.01
CA SER A 95 -3.01 -8.68 -1.46
C SER A 95 -1.94 -9.46 -2.21
N LEU A 96 -0.76 -9.63 -1.60
CA LEU A 96 0.33 -10.45 -2.12
C LEU A 96 -0.12 -11.88 -2.50
N VAL A 97 -1.12 -12.44 -1.81
CA VAL A 97 -1.72 -13.74 -2.16
C VAL A 97 -2.29 -13.76 -3.57
N LEU A 98 -3.06 -12.73 -3.92
CA LEU A 98 -3.65 -12.63 -5.26
C LEU A 98 -2.57 -12.38 -6.31
N THR A 99 -1.54 -11.62 -5.97
CA THR A 99 -0.39 -11.38 -6.85
C THR A 99 0.36 -12.68 -7.13
N VAL A 100 0.59 -13.51 -6.10
CA VAL A 100 1.23 -14.83 -6.27
C VAL A 100 0.31 -15.77 -7.07
N LEU A 101 -0.99 -15.83 -6.75
CA LEU A 101 -1.94 -16.65 -7.52
C LEU A 101 -1.98 -16.23 -8.99
N PHE A 102 -1.94 -14.94 -9.27
CA PHE A 102 -1.87 -14.43 -10.64
C PHE A 102 -0.57 -14.89 -11.33
N ALA A 103 0.57 -14.83 -10.66
CA ALA A 103 1.85 -15.29 -11.18
C ALA A 103 1.85 -16.80 -11.47
N VAL A 104 1.25 -17.61 -10.59
CA VAL A 104 1.06 -19.05 -10.82
C VAL A 104 0.24 -19.31 -12.08
N VAL A 105 -0.89 -18.62 -12.24
CA VAL A 105 -1.80 -18.87 -13.36
C VAL A 105 -1.25 -18.30 -14.69
N MET A 106 -0.73 -17.08 -14.67
CA MET A 106 -0.32 -16.37 -15.89
C MET A 106 1.13 -16.65 -16.30
N TYR A 107 1.99 -16.90 -15.33
CA TYR A 107 3.43 -17.13 -15.60
C TYR A 107 3.86 -18.58 -15.37
N HIS A 108 2.90 -19.47 -15.02
CA HIS A 108 3.14 -20.88 -14.73
C HIS A 108 4.22 -21.10 -13.65
N GLU A 109 4.24 -20.21 -12.65
CA GLU A 109 5.16 -20.35 -11.51
C GLU A 109 4.67 -21.46 -10.57
N GLU A 110 5.60 -22.29 -10.08
CA GLU A 110 5.28 -23.39 -9.14
C GLU A 110 5.72 -23.04 -7.73
N PRO A 111 4.82 -22.56 -6.85
CA PRO A 111 5.18 -22.10 -5.51
C PRO A 111 5.60 -23.24 -4.56
N GLY A 112 5.52 -24.49 -4.98
CA GLY A 112 5.79 -25.64 -4.15
C GLY A 112 4.83 -25.79 -2.95
N ILE A 113 5.03 -26.81 -2.11
CA ILE A 113 4.15 -27.07 -0.96
C ILE A 113 4.16 -25.91 0.04
N THR A 114 5.32 -25.32 0.29
CA THR A 114 5.46 -24.18 1.22
C THR A 114 4.72 -22.94 0.74
N GLY A 115 4.77 -22.67 -0.57
CA GLY A 115 4.02 -21.55 -1.18
C GLY A 115 2.51 -21.77 -1.12
N TRP A 116 2.01 -22.95 -1.46
CA TRP A 116 0.58 -23.27 -1.35
C TRP A 116 0.07 -23.20 0.09
N SER A 117 0.87 -23.69 1.05
CA SER A 117 0.55 -23.54 2.48
C SER A 117 0.50 -22.06 2.88
N GLY A 118 1.47 -21.26 2.43
CA GLY A 118 1.49 -19.81 2.66
C GLY A 118 0.25 -19.11 2.14
N LEU A 119 -0.20 -19.45 0.92
CA LEU A 119 -1.43 -18.93 0.33
C LEU A 119 -2.68 -19.28 1.16
N ALA A 120 -2.81 -20.53 1.63
CA ALA A 120 -3.93 -20.96 2.47
C ALA A 120 -3.96 -20.19 3.79
N PHE A 121 -2.82 -20.07 4.49
CA PHE A 121 -2.72 -19.28 5.72
C PHE A 121 -3.03 -17.81 5.49
N ALA A 122 -2.63 -17.24 4.36
CA ALA A 122 -2.90 -15.86 4.04
C ALA A 122 -4.40 -15.57 3.84
N VAL A 123 -5.12 -16.45 3.16
CA VAL A 123 -6.59 -16.33 3.01
C VAL A 123 -7.26 -16.33 4.39
N VAL A 124 -6.90 -17.25 5.27
CA VAL A 124 -7.41 -17.30 6.64
C VAL A 124 -7.03 -16.03 7.41
N GLY A 125 -5.78 -15.56 7.25
CA GLY A 125 -5.27 -14.33 7.85
C GLY A 125 -6.11 -13.09 7.47
N VAL A 126 -6.47 -12.96 6.18
CA VAL A 126 -7.34 -11.87 5.71
C VAL A 126 -8.73 -11.96 6.32
N LEU A 127 -9.36 -13.14 6.25
CA LEU A 127 -10.72 -13.33 6.74
C LEU A 127 -10.84 -13.02 8.24
N LEU A 128 -9.90 -13.49 9.03
CA LEU A 128 -9.89 -13.25 10.48
C LEU A 128 -9.37 -11.85 10.84
N GLY A 129 -8.34 -11.37 10.16
CA GLY A 129 -7.74 -10.04 10.40
C GLY A 129 -8.66 -8.88 10.01
N ALA A 130 -9.47 -9.07 8.98
CA ALA A 130 -10.48 -8.09 8.56
C ALA A 130 -11.72 -8.09 9.48
N SER A 131 -11.86 -9.07 10.40
CA SER A 131 -13.00 -9.13 11.31
C SER A 131 -12.94 -7.97 12.32
N THR A 132 -13.75 -6.96 12.12
CA THR A 132 -13.91 -5.86 13.07
C THR A 132 -15.00 -6.18 14.08
N LYS A 133 -14.73 -5.99 15.37
CA LYS A 133 -15.84 -5.89 16.35
C LYS A 133 -16.53 -4.56 16.13
N SER A 134 -17.70 -4.61 15.54
CA SER A 134 -18.65 -3.51 15.66
C SER A 134 -19.13 -3.40 17.11
N ALA A 135 -19.45 -2.18 17.56
CA ALA A 135 -20.18 -2.01 18.81
C ALA A 135 -21.48 -2.89 18.76
N PRO A 136 -22.02 -3.29 19.94
CA PRO A 136 -23.24 -4.10 19.95
C PRO A 136 -24.34 -3.45 19.09
N GLY A 137 -24.79 -4.16 18.04
CA GLY A 137 -25.78 -3.66 17.08
C GLY A 137 -25.25 -3.08 15.76
N GLN A 138 -23.94 -2.90 15.60
CA GLN A 138 -23.36 -2.50 14.31
C GLN A 138 -22.95 -3.74 13.47
N ARG A 139 -23.24 -3.71 12.17
CA ARG A 139 -22.81 -4.77 11.25
C ARG A 139 -21.28 -4.70 11.03
N ILE A 140 -20.64 -5.86 10.99
CA ILE A 140 -19.21 -5.97 10.66
C ILE A 140 -18.97 -5.35 9.28
N GLU A 141 -18.19 -4.28 9.23
CA GLU A 141 -17.81 -3.63 7.95
C GLU A 141 -16.65 -4.39 7.28
N TRP A 142 -16.91 -5.62 6.82
CA TRP A 142 -15.93 -6.43 6.09
C TRP A 142 -15.70 -5.95 4.65
N LYS A 143 -16.64 -5.16 4.10
CA LYS A 143 -16.61 -4.70 2.70
C LYS A 143 -15.36 -3.84 2.41
N LEU A 144 -15.06 -2.89 3.28
CA LEU A 144 -13.90 -1.99 3.05
C LEU A 144 -12.57 -2.74 3.02
N PRO A 145 -12.22 -3.59 4.03
CA PRO A 145 -10.99 -4.40 3.97
C PRO A 145 -10.95 -5.32 2.75
N PHE A 146 -12.09 -5.92 2.34
CA PHE A 146 -12.14 -6.79 1.18
C PHE A 146 -11.91 -6.04 -0.13
N VAL A 147 -12.57 -4.89 -0.33
CA VAL A 147 -12.34 -4.06 -1.52
C VAL A 147 -10.90 -3.52 -1.55
N LEU A 148 -10.36 -3.17 -0.39
CA LEU A 148 -8.95 -2.76 -0.27
C LEU A 148 -7.99 -3.90 -0.66
N PHE A 149 -8.23 -5.11 -0.19
CA PHE A 149 -7.47 -6.31 -0.56
C PHE A 149 -7.43 -6.53 -2.08
N ILE A 150 -8.60 -6.50 -2.73
CA ILE A 150 -8.69 -6.63 -4.20
C ILE A 150 -8.02 -5.46 -4.92
N GLY A 151 -8.29 -4.23 -4.48
CA GLY A 151 -7.71 -3.03 -5.10
C GLY A 151 -6.18 -2.97 -4.99
N THR A 152 -5.63 -3.35 -3.84
CA THR A 152 -4.16 -3.41 -3.67
C THR A 152 -3.57 -4.51 -4.55
N ALA A 153 -4.22 -5.69 -4.64
CA ALA A 153 -3.79 -6.75 -5.54
C ALA A 153 -3.80 -6.30 -7.01
N ALA A 154 -4.81 -5.55 -7.42
CA ALA A 154 -4.86 -5.01 -8.78
C ALA A 154 -3.68 -4.08 -9.07
N ILE A 155 -3.28 -3.23 -8.11
CA ILE A 155 -2.07 -2.41 -8.22
C ILE A 155 -0.83 -3.29 -8.33
N ASP A 156 -0.65 -4.23 -7.40
CA ASP A 156 0.55 -5.07 -7.32
C ASP A 156 0.72 -5.90 -8.61
N ILE A 157 -0.36 -6.49 -9.12
CA ILE A 157 -0.38 -7.25 -10.37
C ILE A 157 -0.05 -6.34 -11.56
N SER A 158 -0.66 -5.16 -11.62
CA SER A 158 -0.41 -4.21 -12.72
C SER A 158 1.03 -3.71 -12.73
N ILE A 159 1.59 -3.36 -11.57
CA ILE A 159 3.00 -2.95 -11.46
C ILE A 159 3.91 -4.10 -11.87
N ASN A 160 3.66 -5.31 -11.42
CA ASN A 160 4.45 -6.50 -11.78
C ASN A 160 4.43 -6.74 -13.29
N ALA A 161 3.25 -6.68 -13.92
CA ALA A 161 3.12 -6.82 -15.36
C ALA A 161 3.89 -5.73 -16.13
N VAL A 162 3.79 -4.47 -15.71
CA VAL A 162 4.53 -3.37 -16.33
C VAL A 162 6.03 -3.56 -16.17
N GLN A 163 6.51 -3.92 -14.97
CA GLN A 163 7.92 -4.21 -14.73
C GLN A 163 8.44 -5.32 -15.65
N ARG A 164 7.67 -6.38 -15.81
CA ARG A 164 8.09 -7.56 -16.55
C ARG A 164 8.12 -7.33 -18.06
N PHE A 165 7.21 -6.54 -18.61
CA PHE A 165 6.99 -6.43 -20.05
C PHE A 165 7.40 -5.08 -20.65
N LEU A 166 7.49 -4.02 -19.87
CA LEU A 166 7.62 -2.67 -20.39
C LEU A 166 8.82 -1.89 -19.81
N LEU A 167 9.29 -2.21 -18.58
CA LEU A 167 10.36 -1.42 -17.98
C LEU A 167 11.74 -1.90 -18.44
N VAL A 168 12.59 -0.92 -18.68
CA VAL A 168 14.04 -1.06 -18.86
C VAL A 168 14.73 -0.31 -17.71
N PRO A 169 16.01 -0.60 -17.40
CA PRO A 169 16.72 -0.01 -16.24
C PRO A 169 16.58 1.50 -16.11
N ASP A 170 16.58 2.24 -17.21
CA ASP A 170 16.48 3.71 -17.22
C ASP A 170 15.06 4.23 -16.90
N THR A 171 14.03 3.40 -17.00
CA THR A 171 12.63 3.78 -16.79
C THR A 171 12.04 3.27 -15.49
N GLU A 172 12.76 2.44 -14.72
CA GLU A 172 12.27 1.84 -13.48
C GLU A 172 11.83 2.87 -12.43
N ALA A 173 12.58 3.96 -12.26
CA ALA A 173 12.23 5.04 -11.34
C ALA A 173 11.25 6.05 -11.95
N VAL A 174 11.23 6.16 -13.28
CA VAL A 174 10.40 7.11 -14.02
C VAL A 174 8.94 6.68 -14.01
N PHE A 175 8.66 5.41 -14.24
CA PHE A 175 7.29 4.88 -14.31
C PHE A 175 6.45 5.15 -13.05
N PRO A 176 6.92 4.79 -11.82
CA PRO A 176 6.18 5.13 -10.60
C PRO A 176 5.97 6.64 -10.44
N THR A 177 6.95 7.45 -10.84
CA THR A 177 6.85 8.91 -10.79
C THR A 177 5.73 9.43 -11.69
N LEU A 178 5.62 8.91 -12.91
CA LEU A 178 4.53 9.25 -13.84
C LEU A 178 3.16 8.82 -13.27
N ALA A 179 3.06 7.62 -12.71
CA ALA A 179 1.84 7.15 -12.08
C ALA A 179 1.41 8.03 -10.89
N LEU A 180 2.38 8.46 -10.04
CA LEU A 180 2.13 9.40 -8.95
C LEU A 180 1.71 10.78 -9.47
N ALA A 181 2.30 11.26 -10.58
CA ALA A 181 1.90 12.54 -11.19
C ALA A 181 0.47 12.47 -11.72
N VAL A 182 0.09 11.40 -12.41
CA VAL A 182 -1.30 11.15 -12.85
C VAL A 182 -2.24 11.11 -11.65
N ALA A 183 -1.90 10.38 -10.59
CA ALA A 183 -2.69 10.32 -9.38
C ALA A 183 -2.84 11.71 -8.73
N GLY A 184 -1.78 12.51 -8.73
CA GLY A 184 -1.80 13.90 -8.26
C GLY A 184 -2.75 14.78 -9.06
N MET A 185 -2.66 14.74 -10.38
CA MET A 185 -3.55 15.51 -11.27
C MET A 185 -5.01 15.09 -11.08
N LEU A 186 -5.30 13.79 -11.07
CA LEU A 186 -6.66 13.26 -10.92
C LEU A 186 -7.26 13.61 -9.56
N SER A 187 -6.52 13.36 -8.48
CA SER A 187 -7.00 13.65 -7.13
C SER A 187 -7.19 15.17 -6.90
N MET A 188 -6.30 16.01 -7.45
CA MET A 188 -6.44 17.45 -7.39
C MET A 188 -7.67 17.92 -8.18
N ALA A 189 -7.88 17.40 -9.39
CA ALA A 189 -9.06 17.71 -10.21
C ALA A 189 -10.36 17.28 -9.48
N MET A 190 -10.38 16.12 -8.84
CA MET A 190 -11.55 15.66 -8.07
C MET A 190 -11.86 16.57 -6.88
N VAL A 191 -10.83 17.09 -6.19
CA VAL A 191 -11.04 17.99 -5.05
C VAL A 191 -11.49 19.37 -5.51
N ILE A 192 -10.88 19.91 -6.57
CA ILE A 192 -11.22 21.24 -7.11
C ILE A 192 -12.61 21.24 -7.77
N GLY A 193 -12.94 20.19 -8.52
CA GLY A 193 -14.23 20.02 -9.19
C GLY A 193 -15.40 19.69 -8.27
N GLY A 194 -15.11 19.29 -7.01
CA GLY A 194 -16.11 19.00 -5.98
C GLY A 194 -16.20 20.12 -4.92
N GLU A 195 -16.97 19.84 -3.86
CA GLU A 195 -17.08 20.77 -2.72
C GLU A 195 -15.81 20.83 -1.83
N GLY A 196 -14.80 20.02 -2.16
CA GLY A 196 -13.59 19.86 -1.35
C GLY A 196 -12.55 21.00 -1.48
N ALA A 197 -12.67 21.89 -2.46
CA ALA A 197 -11.68 22.95 -2.70
C ALA A 197 -11.48 23.88 -1.49
N ARG A 198 -12.54 24.16 -0.73
CA ARG A 198 -12.47 24.94 0.51
C ARG A 198 -11.59 24.29 1.59
N SER A 199 -11.40 22.99 1.53
CA SER A 199 -10.55 22.25 2.48
C SER A 199 -9.07 22.61 2.34
N PHE A 200 -8.64 23.17 1.23
CA PHE A 200 -7.27 23.66 1.06
C PHE A 200 -6.97 24.92 1.91
N ASN A 201 -7.99 25.58 2.45
CA ASN A 201 -7.81 26.65 3.42
C ASN A 201 -7.45 26.13 4.83
N ILE A 202 -7.47 24.80 5.04
CA ILE A 202 -7.14 24.18 6.32
C ILE A 202 -5.65 23.81 6.31
N PRO A 203 -4.79 24.47 7.13
CA PRO A 203 -3.34 24.18 7.14
C PRO A 203 -3.01 22.71 7.42
N ALA A 204 -3.83 22.02 8.24
CA ALA A 204 -3.65 20.61 8.55
C ALA A 204 -3.75 19.68 7.32
N VAL A 205 -4.48 20.09 6.26
CA VAL A 205 -4.54 19.36 4.99
C VAL A 205 -3.19 19.37 4.28
N TRP A 206 -2.53 20.53 4.24
CA TRP A 206 -1.21 20.68 3.63
C TRP A 206 -0.13 19.95 4.42
N ILE A 207 -0.10 20.13 5.74
CA ILE A 207 0.87 19.47 6.61
C ILE A 207 0.68 17.94 6.57
N GLY A 208 -0.56 17.48 6.73
CA GLY A 208 -0.88 16.07 6.71
C GLY A 208 -0.61 15.43 5.35
N GLY A 209 -1.02 16.11 4.28
CA GLY A 209 -0.78 15.67 2.90
C GLY A 209 0.71 15.64 2.55
N ALA A 210 1.49 16.64 2.97
CA ALA A 210 2.94 16.66 2.77
C ALA A 210 3.63 15.52 3.52
N LEU A 211 3.27 15.28 4.79
CA LEU A 211 3.80 14.14 5.55
C LEU A 211 3.45 12.80 4.86
N LEU A 212 2.20 12.63 4.43
CA LEU A 212 1.82 11.45 3.65
C LEU A 212 2.67 11.31 2.39
N GLY A 213 2.89 12.41 1.63
CA GLY A 213 3.65 12.41 0.39
C GLY A 213 5.11 12.02 0.59
N VAL A 214 5.75 12.58 1.60
CA VAL A 214 7.13 12.24 1.97
C VAL A 214 7.25 10.77 2.37
N PHE A 215 6.32 10.27 3.21
CA PHE A 215 6.35 8.86 3.62
C PHE A 215 6.00 7.91 2.48
N ASN A 216 5.05 8.29 1.62
CA ASN A 216 4.66 7.51 0.45
C ASN A 216 5.84 7.35 -0.52
N TYR A 217 6.45 8.46 -0.93
CA TYR A 217 7.61 8.43 -1.79
C TYR A 217 8.82 7.78 -1.12
N GLY A 218 9.06 8.09 0.16
CA GLY A 218 10.13 7.46 0.94
C GLY A 218 9.98 5.95 1.03
N THR A 219 8.76 5.44 1.22
CA THR A 219 8.47 3.99 1.16
C THR A 219 8.91 3.41 -0.17
N LEU A 220 8.50 4.01 -1.30
CA LEU A 220 8.87 3.57 -2.63
C LEU A 220 10.39 3.55 -2.82
N LEU A 221 11.07 4.63 -2.44
CA LEU A 221 12.53 4.76 -2.54
C LEU A 221 13.26 3.67 -1.73
N PHE A 222 12.85 3.43 -0.48
CA PHE A 222 13.48 2.41 0.35
C PHE A 222 13.16 0.99 -0.11
N VAL A 223 11.97 0.74 -0.68
CA VAL A 223 11.64 -0.56 -1.31
C VAL A 223 12.58 -0.82 -2.50
N VAL A 224 12.71 0.13 -3.42
CA VAL A 224 13.60 0.00 -4.59
C VAL A 224 15.04 -0.22 -4.15
N ARG A 225 15.54 0.57 -3.19
CA ARG A 225 16.89 0.39 -2.63
C ARG A 225 17.07 -0.93 -1.90
N ALA A 226 16.03 -1.42 -1.20
CA ALA A 226 16.08 -2.73 -0.56
C ALA A 226 16.20 -3.85 -1.58
N LEU A 227 15.46 -3.78 -2.69
CA LEU A 227 15.54 -4.74 -3.80
C LEU A 227 16.94 -4.74 -4.45
N ALA A 228 17.50 -3.55 -4.67
CA ALA A 228 18.82 -3.41 -5.33
C ALA A 228 20.00 -3.76 -4.41
N GLN A 229 19.92 -3.49 -3.10
CA GLN A 229 21.09 -3.47 -2.20
C GLN A 229 21.02 -4.48 -1.05
N SER A 230 19.88 -5.15 -0.81
CA SER A 230 19.77 -6.10 0.33
C SER A 230 20.44 -7.44 0.08
N GLY A 231 20.76 -7.79 -1.16
CA GLY A 231 21.24 -9.12 -1.53
C GLY A 231 20.16 -10.22 -1.45
N LEU A 232 18.90 -9.84 -1.17
CA LEU A 232 17.77 -10.76 -1.10
C LEU A 232 16.93 -10.66 -2.36
N PRO A 233 16.36 -11.77 -2.86
CA PRO A 233 15.42 -11.74 -3.97
C PRO A 233 14.11 -11.03 -3.58
N ALA A 234 13.40 -10.51 -4.56
CA ALA A 234 12.13 -9.79 -4.34
C ALA A 234 11.10 -10.64 -3.58
N SER A 235 11.05 -11.96 -3.86
CA SER A 235 10.21 -12.94 -3.16
C SER A 235 10.45 -13.00 -1.64
N ARG A 236 11.57 -12.47 -1.15
CA ARG A 236 11.89 -12.38 0.28
C ARG A 236 11.77 -10.97 0.83
N VAL A 237 12.12 -9.95 0.04
CA VAL A 237 12.05 -8.54 0.45
C VAL A 237 10.62 -8.13 0.74
N PHE A 238 9.67 -8.42 -0.16
CA PHE A 238 8.27 -8.01 0.00
C PHE A 238 7.57 -8.64 1.22
N PRO A 239 7.67 -9.96 1.47
CA PRO A 239 7.14 -10.55 2.70
C PRO A 239 7.72 -9.94 3.97
N LEU A 240 9.03 -9.69 4.02
CA LEU A 240 9.66 -9.09 5.21
C LEU A 240 9.14 -7.67 5.48
N ILE A 241 9.03 -6.83 4.44
CA ILE A 241 8.42 -5.50 4.57
C ILE A 241 6.98 -5.64 5.06
N SER A 242 6.20 -6.56 4.48
CA SER A 242 4.80 -6.77 4.82
C SER A 242 4.59 -7.21 6.27
N ILE A 243 5.42 -8.13 6.77
CA ILE A 243 5.44 -8.51 8.19
C ILE A 243 5.72 -7.29 9.06
N GLY A 244 6.76 -6.53 8.71
CA GLY A 244 7.12 -5.30 9.43
C GLY A 244 5.96 -4.30 9.48
N VAL A 245 5.28 -4.06 8.36
CA VAL A 245 4.13 -3.14 8.29
C VAL A 245 2.98 -3.60 9.17
N ILE A 246 2.63 -4.90 9.13
CA ILE A 246 1.54 -5.45 9.94
C ILE A 246 1.87 -5.31 11.43
N LEU A 247 3.06 -5.71 11.84
CA LEU A 247 3.46 -5.67 13.24
C LEU A 247 3.60 -4.24 13.77
N ILE A 248 4.32 -3.37 13.05
CA ILE A 248 4.54 -1.98 13.45
C ILE A 248 3.22 -1.19 13.41
N GLY A 249 2.43 -1.37 12.35
CA GLY A 249 1.13 -0.70 12.21
C GLY A 249 0.16 -1.10 13.32
N THR A 250 0.07 -2.40 13.62
CA THR A 250 -0.79 -2.90 14.70
C THR A 250 -0.30 -2.43 16.07
N LEU A 251 0.99 -2.57 16.37
CA LEU A 251 1.56 -2.11 17.63
C LEU A 251 1.38 -0.60 17.78
N GLY A 252 1.68 0.17 16.75
CA GLY A 252 1.48 1.61 16.72
C GLY A 252 0.01 2.00 16.95
N SER A 253 -0.94 1.26 16.37
CA SER A 253 -2.36 1.53 16.58
C SER A 253 -2.81 1.30 18.02
N VAL A 254 -2.32 0.23 18.64
CA VAL A 254 -2.61 -0.09 20.05
C VAL A 254 -2.00 0.97 20.98
N VAL A 255 -0.71 1.30 20.78
CA VAL A 255 0.03 2.21 21.67
C VAL A 255 -0.43 3.66 21.51
N LEU A 256 -0.54 4.16 20.27
CA LEU A 256 -0.84 5.58 20.01
C LEU A 256 -2.34 5.91 20.07
N PHE A 257 -3.16 4.96 19.66
CA PHE A 257 -4.61 5.20 19.54
C PHE A 257 -5.46 4.39 20.51
N ARG A 258 -4.83 3.48 21.27
CA ARG A 258 -5.52 2.56 22.18
C ARG A 258 -6.58 1.72 21.44
N GLU A 259 -6.30 1.37 20.18
CA GLU A 259 -7.17 0.49 19.42
C GLU A 259 -7.23 -0.89 20.08
N THR A 260 -8.41 -1.42 20.23
CA THR A 260 -8.62 -2.76 20.77
C THR A 260 -8.57 -3.77 19.62
N VAL A 261 -7.51 -4.56 19.58
CA VAL A 261 -7.41 -5.69 18.64
C VAL A 261 -8.16 -6.86 19.24
N ASN A 262 -9.24 -7.30 18.60
CA ASN A 262 -10.03 -8.42 19.08
C ASN A 262 -9.31 -9.77 18.88
N THR A 263 -9.80 -10.83 19.52
CA THR A 263 -9.15 -12.15 19.47
C THR A 263 -9.05 -12.70 18.04
N LEU A 264 -10.10 -12.54 17.22
CA LEU A 264 -10.08 -12.98 15.82
C LEU A 264 -9.03 -12.22 15.00
N GLN A 265 -8.92 -10.90 15.20
CA GLN A 265 -7.88 -10.10 14.56
C GLN A 265 -6.47 -10.53 14.98
N ARG A 266 -6.25 -10.83 16.28
CA ARG A 266 -4.94 -11.33 16.76
C ARG A 266 -4.59 -12.65 16.10
N ILE A 267 -5.54 -13.57 16.02
CA ILE A 267 -5.37 -14.85 15.31
C ILE A 267 -5.10 -14.58 13.82
N GLY A 268 -5.87 -13.71 13.17
CA GLY A 268 -5.67 -13.34 11.78
C GLY A 268 -4.29 -12.73 11.50
N ILE A 269 -3.79 -11.86 12.38
CA ILE A 269 -2.43 -11.31 12.30
C ILE A 269 -1.39 -12.44 12.42
N GLY A 270 -1.58 -13.39 13.36
CA GLY A 270 -0.73 -14.55 13.49
C GLY A 270 -0.68 -15.40 12.20
N PHE A 271 -1.83 -15.70 11.61
CA PHE A 271 -1.92 -16.40 10.32
C PHE A 271 -1.26 -15.61 9.20
N ALA A 272 -1.45 -14.29 9.14
CA ALA A 272 -0.82 -13.43 8.14
C ALA A 272 0.72 -13.45 8.25
N VAL A 273 1.25 -13.39 9.47
CA VAL A 273 2.71 -13.48 9.70
C VAL A 273 3.24 -14.85 9.28
N ILE A 274 2.55 -15.94 9.67
CA ILE A 274 2.94 -17.31 9.26
C ILE A 274 2.90 -17.43 7.73
N ALA A 275 1.84 -16.94 7.08
CA ALA A 275 1.71 -16.94 5.63
C ALA A 275 2.90 -16.26 4.94
N LEU A 276 3.27 -15.07 5.41
CA LEU A 276 4.38 -14.30 4.84
C LEU A 276 5.73 -14.99 5.09
N LEU A 277 5.91 -15.67 6.22
CA LEU A 277 7.11 -16.48 6.49
C LEU A 277 7.18 -17.70 5.55
N LEU A 278 6.06 -18.38 5.31
CA LEU A 278 6.00 -19.50 4.37
C LEU A 278 6.28 -19.06 2.93
N LEU A 279 5.69 -17.92 2.50
CA LEU A 279 5.97 -17.35 1.19
C LEU A 279 7.44 -16.88 1.08
N TYR A 280 8.02 -16.36 2.16
CA TYR A 280 9.44 -16.00 2.21
C TYR A 280 10.37 -17.20 2.02
N THR A 281 9.99 -18.37 2.54
CA THR A 281 10.79 -19.62 2.47
C THR A 281 10.47 -20.45 1.23
N SER A 282 9.37 -20.16 0.52
CA SER A 282 9.03 -20.87 -0.71
C SER A 282 10.14 -20.65 -1.76
N LYS A 283 10.43 -21.72 -2.48
CA LYS A 283 11.28 -21.62 -3.67
C LYS A 283 10.40 -21.06 -4.78
N GLY A 284 10.65 -19.82 -5.18
CA GLY A 284 10.10 -19.28 -6.41
C GLY A 284 10.85 -19.84 -7.60
#